data_ef7ce22e05c50d16cff114ae58dfe9d6
#
_entry.id   ef7ce22e05c50d16cff114ae58dfe9d6
#
_cell.length_a   1.000
_cell.length_b   1.000
_cell.length_c   1.000
_cell.angle_alpha   90.00
_cell.angle_beta   90.00
_cell.angle_gamma   90.00
#
_symmetry.space_group_name_H-M   'P 1'
#
loop_
_entity.id
_entity.type
_entity.pdbx_description
1 polymer ?
#
loop_
_entity_poly.entity_id
_entity_poly.type
_entity_poly.pdbx_seq_one_letter_code
_entity_poly.pdbx_strand_id
1 'polypeptide(L)'
;MCTDPRRVSVWSSTLLLVGVLGSTGPLHAAPEIQTWQAASGARVLFVASPELPMVDVNLVFDAGSARDGERSGLASMTADMLTQGAGDWDADAIAVRIEDVGAKLGASADRDKTTVSLRTLTRQPAMDTAVETLATLVSAPTFADADLERERRNRLIALRQDDESPRTVGQKALYRKIFGSHPYAADPSGTAETVTAIMRADLVDFHRRHYTAANAVVAIVGALDRAQAEALADRITAGLPKGEQLAPLPGVADLDVAVTEQITFPSSQTTVVAGQPGMRRGDPDYFTLYVGNHILGGSGLVSLLMEEIREKRGLSYSTYSYFLPLAQPGPFLMGLQTKNDQADQAREVMLDTLHRFIESGPSEAELTAAKKNITGGFPLRIASNSDIVGYLAVIGFYDLPLDYLDRFNDRIEAVTAEQIKEAFSRRLHPDRLAIVVVGGGTEQTARVGEEG
;
A
#
# COMPACT_ATOMS: atom_id res chain seq x y z
N MET A 1 62.09 9.88 74.99
CA MET A 1 61.76 8.84 74.00
C MET A 1 60.82 9.45 72.96
N CYS A 2 61.40 9.60 71.83
CA CYS A 2 60.88 9.66 70.47
C CYS A 2 59.37 9.87 70.28
N THR A 3 59.04 10.90 69.59
CA THR A 3 58.62 10.71 68.20
C THR A 3 58.26 12.05 67.49
N ASP A 4 58.70 12.16 66.30
CA ASP A 4 58.70 13.16 65.27
C ASP A 4 57.34 13.47 64.70
N PRO A 5 56.94 14.71 64.39
CA PRO A 5 55.69 15.01 63.60
C PRO A 5 56.08 15.14 62.13
N ARG A 6 55.44 14.31 61.29
CA ARG A 6 55.56 14.31 59.83
C ARG A 6 54.72 15.47 59.22
N ARG A 7 55.36 16.16 58.29
CA ARG A 7 54.84 17.19 57.43
C ARG A 7 53.75 16.62 56.49
N VAL A 8 52.58 17.24 56.43
CA VAL A 8 51.56 16.97 55.43
C VAL A 8 51.76 17.95 54.28
N SER A 9 52.08 17.36 53.11
CA SER A 9 52.18 18.08 51.84
C SER A 9 50.79 18.20 51.20
N VAL A 10 50.33 19.44 50.95
CA VAL A 10 49.08 19.75 50.25
C VAL A 10 49.35 19.70 48.74
N TRP A 11 48.79 18.70 48.07
CA TRP A 11 48.77 18.61 46.59
C TRP A 11 47.53 19.31 46.11
N SER A 12 47.69 20.44 45.40
CA SER A 12 46.64 21.12 44.67
C SER A 12 46.30 20.34 43.39
N SER A 13 45.16 19.65 43.38
CA SER A 13 44.65 18.96 42.18
C SER A 13 43.91 19.97 41.30
N THR A 14 44.54 20.39 40.22
CA THR A 14 43.89 21.15 39.13
C THR A 14 42.97 20.21 38.36
N LEU A 15 41.64 20.37 38.54
CA LEU A 15 40.63 19.69 37.72
C LEU A 15 40.63 20.30 36.31
N LEU A 16 41.15 19.53 35.35
CA LEU A 16 40.97 19.81 33.93
C LEU A 16 39.53 19.44 33.55
N LEU A 17 38.68 20.41 33.33
CA LEU A 17 37.35 20.21 32.74
C LEU A 17 37.51 19.95 31.24
N VAL A 18 37.55 18.67 30.86
CA VAL A 18 37.47 18.26 29.44
C VAL A 18 36.03 18.47 29.02
N GLY A 19 35.78 19.54 28.29
CA GLY A 19 34.49 19.76 27.59
C GLY A 19 34.31 18.69 26.52
N VAL A 20 33.44 17.72 26.78
CA VAL A 20 32.93 16.82 25.75
C VAL A 20 32.03 17.66 24.84
N LEU A 21 32.59 18.18 23.75
CA LEU A 21 31.85 18.64 22.60
C LEU A 21 31.09 17.41 22.07
N GLY A 22 29.84 17.27 22.51
CA GLY A 22 28.92 16.32 21.93
C GLY A 22 28.77 16.67 20.45
N SER A 23 29.36 15.84 19.58
CA SER A 23 29.00 15.82 18.17
C SER A 23 27.53 15.43 18.09
N THR A 24 26.65 16.44 18.00
CA THR A 24 25.32 16.22 17.47
C THR A 24 25.53 15.78 16.04
N GLY A 25 25.54 14.45 15.81
CA GLY A 25 25.43 13.89 14.49
C GLY A 25 24.20 14.52 13.82
N PRO A 26 24.23 14.74 12.50
CA PRO A 26 23.09 15.31 11.83
C PRO A 26 21.86 14.43 12.14
N LEU A 27 20.82 15.03 12.72
CA LEU A 27 19.48 14.44 12.60
C LEU A 27 19.34 14.08 11.13
N HIS A 28 19.04 12.83 10.83
CA HIS A 28 18.82 12.39 9.45
C HIS A 28 17.71 13.29 8.89
N ALA A 29 18.11 14.27 8.08
CA ALA A 29 17.18 15.00 7.25
C ALA A 29 16.52 13.97 6.33
N ALA A 30 15.22 14.11 6.09
CA ALA A 30 14.55 13.24 5.13
C ALA A 30 15.27 13.35 3.78
N PRO A 31 15.29 12.27 2.98
CA PRO A 31 16.07 12.23 1.74
C PRO A 31 15.58 13.26 0.73
N GLU A 32 16.48 14.08 0.17
CA GLU A 32 16.18 15.10 -0.85
C GLU A 32 15.67 14.46 -2.13
N ILE A 33 14.42 14.74 -2.50
CA ILE A 33 13.81 14.23 -3.72
C ILE A 33 14.12 15.14 -4.89
N GLN A 34 14.90 14.63 -5.87
CA GLN A 34 15.14 15.27 -7.14
C GLN A 34 14.12 14.80 -8.18
N THR A 35 13.65 15.70 -9.06
CA THR A 35 12.67 15.34 -10.09
C THR A 35 13.02 15.97 -11.45
N TRP A 36 12.67 15.27 -12.54
CA TRP A 36 12.80 15.72 -13.93
C TRP A 36 11.92 14.86 -14.86
N GLN A 37 11.98 15.16 -16.15
CA GLN A 37 11.42 14.29 -17.18
C GLN A 37 12.56 13.58 -17.93
N ALA A 38 12.42 12.26 -18.11
CA ALA A 38 13.28 11.46 -18.98
C ALA A 38 13.12 11.88 -20.44
N ALA A 39 14.06 11.50 -21.31
CA ALA A 39 13.99 11.77 -22.75
C ALA A 39 12.70 11.24 -23.41
N SER A 40 12.12 10.16 -22.90
CA SER A 40 10.82 9.61 -23.30
C SER A 40 9.61 10.49 -22.92
N GLY A 41 9.79 11.43 -21.98
CA GLY A 41 8.73 12.23 -21.35
C GLY A 41 8.18 11.66 -20.04
N ALA A 42 8.65 10.50 -19.58
CA ALA A 42 8.27 9.93 -18.30
C ALA A 42 8.76 10.80 -17.12
N ARG A 43 7.94 10.96 -16.10
CA ARG A 43 8.32 11.68 -14.87
C ARG A 43 9.28 10.83 -14.04
N VAL A 44 10.37 11.43 -13.56
CA VAL A 44 11.36 10.75 -12.73
C VAL A 44 11.45 11.41 -11.36
N LEU A 45 11.52 10.59 -10.32
CA LEU A 45 11.85 10.98 -8.95
C LEU A 45 13.07 10.17 -8.50
N PHE A 46 14.05 10.85 -7.92
CA PHE A 46 15.31 10.23 -7.51
C PHE A 46 15.75 10.68 -6.11
N VAL A 47 16.25 9.72 -5.35
CA VAL A 47 16.97 9.95 -4.09
C VAL A 47 18.32 9.24 -4.18
N ALA A 48 19.41 9.98 -3.96
CA ALA A 48 20.74 9.41 -3.82
C ALA A 48 20.89 8.74 -2.46
N SER A 49 21.32 7.47 -2.43
CA SER A 49 21.57 6.66 -1.23
C SER A 49 22.86 5.86 -1.45
N PRO A 50 24.03 6.46 -1.14
CA PRO A 50 25.34 5.91 -1.50
C PRO A 50 25.85 4.83 -0.53
N GLU A 51 25.17 4.55 0.57
CA GLU A 51 25.63 3.68 1.65
C GLU A 51 25.84 2.22 1.20
N LEU A 52 25.00 1.76 0.28
CA LEU A 52 25.08 0.40 -0.28
C LEU A 52 25.18 0.48 -1.81
N PRO A 53 26.06 -0.34 -2.44
CA PRO A 53 26.24 -0.32 -3.91
C PRO A 53 25.08 -1.01 -4.64
N MET A 54 23.87 -0.49 -4.44
CA MET A 54 22.63 -1.02 -5.02
C MET A 54 21.70 0.11 -5.46
N VAL A 55 20.76 -0.24 -6.32
CA VAL A 55 19.69 0.64 -6.79
C VAL A 55 18.36 -0.09 -6.76
N ASP A 56 17.35 0.59 -6.28
CA ASP A 56 15.93 0.22 -6.35
C ASP A 56 15.22 1.13 -7.34
N VAL A 57 14.42 0.52 -8.21
CA VAL A 57 13.59 1.21 -9.21
C VAL A 57 12.17 0.72 -9.10
N ASN A 58 11.21 1.63 -9.04
CA ASN A 58 9.80 1.34 -9.28
C ASN A 58 9.34 2.13 -10.52
N LEU A 59 9.00 1.41 -11.56
CA LEU A 59 8.35 1.96 -12.75
C LEU A 59 6.85 1.77 -12.60
N VAL A 60 6.12 2.88 -12.50
CA VAL A 60 4.68 2.90 -12.17
C VAL A 60 3.90 3.43 -13.35
N PHE A 61 2.80 2.74 -13.70
CA PHE A 61 1.90 3.13 -14.78
C PHE A 61 0.47 3.31 -14.26
N ASP A 62 -0.28 4.26 -14.81
CA ASP A 62 -1.74 4.35 -14.66
C ASP A 62 -2.39 3.20 -15.44
N ALA A 63 -2.25 2.01 -14.90
CA ALA A 63 -2.62 0.73 -15.51
C ALA A 63 -3.18 -0.23 -14.46
N GLY A 64 -3.89 0.30 -13.46
CA GLY A 64 -4.54 -0.51 -12.43
C GLY A 64 -5.88 -1.10 -12.89
N SER A 65 -6.48 -1.93 -12.04
CA SER A 65 -7.74 -2.61 -12.36
C SER A 65 -8.94 -1.66 -12.58
N ALA A 66 -8.85 -0.41 -12.10
CA ALA A 66 -9.84 0.61 -12.46
C ALA A 66 -9.87 0.94 -13.96
N ARG A 67 -8.89 0.49 -14.73
CA ARG A 67 -8.80 0.61 -16.18
C ARG A 67 -9.26 -0.65 -16.94
N ASP A 68 -9.66 -1.71 -16.26
CA ASP A 68 -10.06 -3.00 -16.85
C ASP A 68 -11.32 -2.91 -17.75
N GLY A 69 -12.15 -1.91 -17.54
CA GLY A 69 -13.46 -1.85 -18.17
C GLY A 69 -14.36 -3.00 -17.72
N GLU A 70 -14.95 -3.72 -18.68
CA GLU A 70 -15.83 -4.87 -18.40
C GLU A 70 -15.05 -6.18 -18.09
N ARG A 71 -13.71 -6.17 -18.26
CA ARG A 71 -12.86 -7.37 -18.13
C ARG A 71 -12.05 -7.32 -16.85
N SER A 72 -12.73 -7.31 -15.70
CA SER A 72 -12.02 -7.31 -14.41
C SER A 72 -10.97 -8.42 -14.33
N GLY A 73 -9.78 -8.09 -13.83
CA GLY A 73 -8.60 -8.94 -13.79
C GLY A 73 -7.62 -8.71 -14.95
N LEU A 74 -7.96 -7.86 -15.95
CA LEU A 74 -7.11 -7.63 -17.11
C LEU A 74 -5.79 -6.95 -16.74
N ALA A 75 -5.79 -5.92 -15.90
CA ALA A 75 -4.58 -5.27 -15.42
C ALA A 75 -3.66 -6.23 -14.67
N SER A 76 -4.22 -7.02 -13.74
CA SER A 76 -3.48 -8.03 -13.00
C SER A 76 -2.87 -9.08 -13.92
N MET A 77 -3.66 -9.64 -14.84
CA MET A 77 -3.17 -10.64 -15.82
C MET A 77 -2.08 -10.04 -16.72
N THR A 78 -2.23 -8.78 -17.14
CA THR A 78 -1.21 -8.10 -17.93
C THR A 78 0.09 -7.94 -17.15
N ALA A 79 0.03 -7.54 -15.87
CA ALA A 79 1.20 -7.39 -15.01
C ALA A 79 1.90 -8.74 -14.78
N ASP A 80 1.16 -9.81 -14.46
CA ASP A 80 1.72 -11.14 -14.25
C ASP A 80 2.42 -11.66 -15.53
N MET A 81 1.84 -11.40 -16.68
CA MET A 81 2.36 -11.83 -17.97
C MET A 81 3.62 -11.09 -18.44
N LEU A 82 3.97 -9.93 -17.86
CA LEU A 82 5.21 -9.22 -18.21
C LEU A 82 6.46 -10.09 -17.99
N THR A 83 6.47 -10.91 -16.94
CA THR A 83 7.61 -11.77 -16.60
C THR A 83 7.57 -13.13 -17.28
N GLN A 84 6.55 -13.43 -18.08
CA GLN A 84 6.39 -14.74 -18.74
C GLN A 84 7.02 -14.80 -20.12
N GLY A 85 7.46 -13.66 -20.66
CA GLY A 85 8.20 -13.58 -21.91
C GLY A 85 8.30 -12.18 -22.45
N ALA A 86 9.48 -11.78 -22.94
CA ALA A 86 9.72 -10.45 -23.51
C ALA A 86 10.88 -10.47 -24.52
N GLY A 87 10.73 -9.80 -25.66
CA GLY A 87 11.69 -9.87 -26.76
C GLY A 87 11.88 -11.31 -27.19
N ASP A 88 13.12 -11.79 -27.15
CA ASP A 88 13.50 -13.16 -27.48
C ASP A 88 13.60 -14.09 -26.25
N TRP A 89 13.22 -13.62 -25.05
CA TRP A 89 13.34 -14.36 -23.80
C TRP A 89 11.99 -14.93 -23.37
N ASP A 90 11.98 -16.21 -23.03
CA ASP A 90 10.89 -16.86 -22.30
C ASP A 90 11.03 -16.63 -20.77
N ALA A 91 10.10 -17.18 -20.00
CA ALA A 91 10.07 -17.02 -18.54
C ALA A 91 11.35 -17.56 -17.86
N ASP A 92 11.86 -18.71 -18.31
CA ASP A 92 13.06 -19.32 -17.73
C ASP A 92 14.31 -18.49 -18.04
N ALA A 93 14.45 -17.99 -19.27
CA ALA A 93 15.54 -17.11 -19.65
C ALA A 93 15.51 -15.79 -18.85
N ILE A 94 14.32 -15.21 -18.62
CA ILE A 94 14.15 -14.03 -17.78
C ILE A 94 14.57 -14.32 -16.34
N ALA A 95 14.11 -15.42 -15.77
CA ALA A 95 14.47 -15.84 -14.41
C ALA A 95 15.98 -16.01 -14.26
N VAL A 96 16.63 -16.75 -15.15
CA VAL A 96 18.08 -16.95 -15.15
C VAL A 96 18.83 -15.62 -15.25
N ARG A 97 18.44 -14.73 -16.16
CA ARG A 97 19.08 -13.41 -16.32
C ARG A 97 19.07 -12.58 -15.03
N ILE A 98 17.99 -12.65 -14.28
CA ILE A 98 17.81 -11.89 -13.04
C ILE A 98 18.54 -12.58 -11.87
N GLU A 99 18.42 -13.91 -11.75
CA GLU A 99 19.03 -14.67 -10.66
C GLU A 99 20.56 -14.70 -10.73
N ASP A 100 21.14 -14.87 -11.93
CA ASP A 100 22.59 -14.91 -12.15
C ASP A 100 23.29 -13.62 -11.70
N VAL A 101 22.60 -12.50 -11.73
CA VAL A 101 23.16 -11.21 -11.27
C VAL A 101 22.71 -10.83 -9.87
N GLY A 102 21.95 -11.69 -9.18
CA GLY A 102 21.44 -11.46 -7.84
C GLY A 102 20.43 -10.31 -7.76
N ALA A 103 19.78 -9.99 -8.87
CA ALA A 103 18.75 -8.97 -8.92
C ALA A 103 17.39 -9.51 -8.44
N LYS A 104 16.45 -8.61 -8.14
CA LYS A 104 15.05 -8.93 -7.87
C LYS A 104 14.19 -8.09 -8.79
N LEU A 105 13.27 -8.74 -9.48
CA LEU A 105 12.33 -8.12 -10.40
C LEU A 105 10.94 -8.65 -10.12
N GLY A 106 9.93 -7.78 -10.21
CA GLY A 106 8.53 -8.14 -10.02
C GLY A 106 7.59 -7.15 -10.68
N ALA A 107 6.38 -7.60 -10.98
CA ALA A 107 5.31 -6.75 -11.47
C ALA A 107 4.04 -7.05 -10.69
N SER A 108 3.24 -6.02 -10.41
CA SER A 108 1.95 -6.16 -9.73
C SER A 108 1.02 -5.01 -10.10
N ALA A 109 -0.27 -5.30 -10.18
CA ALA A 109 -1.30 -4.28 -10.37
C ALA A 109 -2.18 -4.17 -9.11
N ASP A 110 -2.46 -2.93 -8.71
CA ASP A 110 -3.51 -2.61 -7.75
C ASP A 110 -4.70 -1.94 -8.46
N ARG A 111 -5.59 -1.26 -7.71
CA ARG A 111 -6.75 -0.59 -8.33
C ARG A 111 -6.37 0.57 -9.23
N ASP A 112 -5.37 1.35 -8.87
CA ASP A 112 -5.00 2.57 -9.60
C ASP A 112 -3.86 2.36 -10.58
N LYS A 113 -2.90 1.49 -10.25
CA LYS A 113 -1.63 1.43 -10.95
C LYS A 113 -1.07 0.03 -11.09
N THR A 114 -0.20 -0.13 -12.08
CA THR A 114 0.75 -1.24 -12.14
C THR A 114 2.12 -0.73 -11.74
N THR A 115 2.82 -1.50 -10.92
CA THR A 115 4.21 -1.24 -10.53
C THR A 115 5.09 -2.37 -11.01
N VAL A 116 6.16 -2.04 -11.75
CA VAL A 116 7.24 -2.97 -12.09
C VAL A 116 8.46 -2.56 -11.28
N SER A 117 8.92 -3.44 -10.40
CA SER A 117 10.00 -3.18 -9.46
C SER A 117 11.28 -3.90 -9.86
N LEU A 118 12.42 -3.23 -9.70
CA LEU A 118 13.74 -3.81 -9.87
C LEU A 118 14.64 -3.40 -8.71
N ARG A 119 15.35 -4.37 -8.14
CA ARG A 119 16.49 -4.15 -7.25
C ARG A 119 17.71 -4.85 -7.84
N THR A 120 18.82 -4.12 -7.96
CA THR A 120 20.07 -4.69 -8.45
C THR A 120 21.29 -3.98 -7.82
N LEU A 121 22.47 -4.59 -8.00
CA LEU A 121 23.73 -3.96 -7.64
C LEU A 121 24.11 -2.91 -8.69
N THR A 122 24.79 -1.83 -8.28
CA THR A 122 25.25 -0.78 -9.21
C THR A 122 26.52 -1.16 -9.99
N ARG A 123 27.14 -2.32 -9.66
CA ARG A 123 28.33 -2.83 -10.36
C ARG A 123 27.94 -3.51 -11.69
N GLN A 124 28.87 -3.38 -12.68
CA GLN A 124 28.75 -4.10 -13.95
C GLN A 124 29.26 -5.57 -13.79
N PRO A 125 28.68 -6.56 -14.56
CA PRO A 125 27.60 -6.39 -15.54
C PRO A 125 26.20 -6.47 -14.93
N ALA A 126 26.07 -6.64 -13.62
CA ALA A 126 24.77 -6.90 -12.94
C ALA A 126 23.75 -5.81 -13.26
N MET A 127 24.15 -4.55 -13.17
CA MET A 127 23.25 -3.42 -13.46
C MET A 127 22.76 -3.44 -14.91
N ASP A 128 23.66 -3.65 -15.87
CA ASP A 128 23.28 -3.65 -17.28
C ASP A 128 22.31 -4.76 -17.62
N THR A 129 22.57 -5.99 -17.16
CA THR A 129 21.69 -7.13 -17.39
C THR A 129 20.30 -6.91 -16.80
N ALA A 130 20.25 -6.44 -15.54
CA ALA A 130 18.98 -6.23 -14.84
C ALA A 130 18.15 -5.10 -15.47
N VAL A 131 18.80 -3.98 -15.84
CA VAL A 131 18.15 -2.82 -16.46
C VAL A 131 17.66 -3.15 -17.88
N GLU A 132 18.47 -3.85 -18.69
CA GLU A 132 18.06 -4.31 -20.02
C GLU A 132 16.85 -5.25 -19.91
N THR A 133 16.85 -6.17 -18.94
CA THR A 133 15.73 -7.07 -18.72
C THR A 133 14.47 -6.29 -18.36
N LEU A 134 14.52 -5.36 -17.37
CA LEU A 134 13.39 -4.51 -17.02
C LEU A 134 12.86 -3.72 -18.23
N ALA A 135 13.74 -3.05 -18.98
CA ALA A 135 13.37 -2.24 -20.14
C ALA A 135 12.66 -3.09 -21.20
N THR A 136 13.15 -4.31 -21.48
CA THR A 136 12.56 -5.23 -22.45
C THR A 136 11.18 -5.75 -21.98
N LEU A 137 11.05 -6.10 -20.69
CA LEU A 137 9.78 -6.55 -20.13
C LEU A 137 8.66 -5.52 -20.30
N VAL A 138 8.95 -4.26 -20.05
CA VAL A 138 7.93 -3.21 -20.11
C VAL A 138 7.67 -2.68 -21.52
N SER A 139 8.59 -2.88 -22.46
CA SER A 139 8.45 -2.35 -23.83
C SER A 139 8.07 -3.40 -24.88
N ALA A 140 8.43 -4.66 -24.66
CA ALA A 140 8.27 -5.73 -25.67
C ALA A 140 7.80 -7.06 -25.07
N PRO A 141 6.75 -7.09 -24.19
CA PRO A 141 6.22 -8.35 -23.68
C PRO A 141 5.60 -9.17 -24.81
N THR A 142 5.79 -10.51 -24.79
CA THR A 142 5.32 -11.38 -25.86
C THR A 142 3.87 -11.81 -25.70
N PHE A 143 3.39 -11.93 -24.45
CA PHE A 143 2.05 -12.42 -24.11
C PHE A 143 1.72 -13.73 -24.86
N ALA A 144 2.62 -14.73 -24.79
CA ALA A 144 2.44 -15.97 -25.51
C ALA A 144 1.18 -16.73 -25.02
N ASP A 145 0.42 -17.34 -25.94
CA ASP A 145 -0.85 -17.99 -25.60
C ASP A 145 -0.67 -19.15 -24.61
N ALA A 146 0.43 -19.90 -24.70
CA ALA A 146 0.71 -21.01 -23.79
C ALA A 146 0.91 -20.52 -22.33
N ASP A 147 1.57 -19.39 -22.17
CA ASP A 147 1.81 -18.76 -20.88
C ASP A 147 0.53 -18.14 -20.31
N LEU A 148 -0.26 -17.48 -21.16
CA LEU A 148 -1.57 -16.97 -20.79
C LEU A 148 -2.48 -18.08 -20.26
N GLU A 149 -2.50 -19.24 -20.94
CA GLU A 149 -3.29 -20.39 -20.48
C GLU A 149 -2.77 -20.99 -19.16
N ARG A 150 -1.47 -20.95 -18.91
CA ARG A 150 -0.89 -21.36 -17.62
C ARG A 150 -1.31 -20.39 -16.52
N GLU A 151 -1.14 -19.08 -16.72
CA GLU A 151 -1.51 -18.04 -15.75
C GLU A 151 -3.02 -18.00 -15.50
N ARG A 152 -3.83 -18.21 -16.53
CA ARG A 152 -5.29 -18.36 -16.40
C ARG A 152 -5.65 -19.50 -15.45
N ARG A 153 -5.04 -20.68 -15.61
CA ARG A 153 -5.28 -21.82 -14.71
C ARG A 153 -4.90 -21.49 -13.27
N ASN A 154 -3.73 -20.87 -13.07
CA ASN A 154 -3.26 -20.46 -11.75
C ASN A 154 -4.24 -19.47 -11.11
N ARG A 155 -4.70 -18.47 -11.86
CA ARG A 155 -5.65 -17.47 -11.39
C ARG A 155 -7.01 -18.09 -11.04
N LEU A 156 -7.53 -19.01 -11.85
CA LEU A 156 -8.78 -19.70 -11.56
C LEU A 156 -8.70 -20.59 -10.31
N ILE A 157 -7.53 -21.15 -10.00
CA ILE A 157 -7.30 -21.87 -8.75
C ILE A 157 -7.30 -20.88 -7.57
N ALA A 158 -6.61 -19.75 -7.68
CA ALA A 158 -6.58 -18.72 -6.64
C ALA A 158 -7.98 -18.14 -6.36
N LEU A 159 -8.77 -17.88 -7.40
CA LEU A 159 -10.15 -17.40 -7.25
C LEU A 159 -11.04 -18.39 -6.49
N ARG A 160 -10.91 -19.70 -6.73
CA ARG A 160 -11.63 -20.70 -5.94
C ARG A 160 -11.22 -20.71 -4.47
N GLN A 161 -9.92 -20.58 -4.17
CA GLN A 161 -9.43 -20.46 -2.80
C GLN A 161 -9.95 -19.19 -2.13
N ASP A 162 -10.07 -18.09 -2.86
CA ASP A 162 -10.67 -16.85 -2.39
C ASP A 162 -12.13 -17.05 -1.97
N ASP A 163 -12.90 -17.81 -2.75
CA ASP A 163 -14.31 -18.11 -2.48
C ASP A 163 -14.50 -19.03 -1.25
N GLU A 164 -13.45 -19.74 -0.82
CA GLU A 164 -13.42 -20.52 0.43
C GLU A 164 -13.08 -19.66 1.67
N SER A 165 -12.76 -18.37 1.51
CA SER A 165 -12.40 -17.45 2.58
C SER A 165 -13.56 -16.50 2.93
N PRO A 166 -14.19 -16.62 4.11
CA PRO A 166 -15.27 -15.71 4.53
C PRO A 166 -14.84 -14.24 4.50
N ARG A 167 -13.57 -14.00 4.83
CA ARG A 167 -13.00 -12.65 4.81
C ARG A 167 -12.93 -12.09 3.39
N THR A 168 -12.44 -12.87 2.44
CA THR A 168 -12.32 -12.44 1.04
C THR A 168 -13.68 -12.24 0.41
N VAL A 169 -14.62 -13.18 0.64
CA VAL A 169 -16.03 -13.06 0.20
C VAL A 169 -16.66 -11.79 0.75
N GLY A 170 -16.48 -11.52 2.04
CA GLY A 170 -17.01 -10.31 2.68
C GLY A 170 -16.41 -9.03 2.12
N GLN A 171 -15.10 -8.98 1.90
CA GLN A 171 -14.43 -7.82 1.31
C GLN A 171 -14.88 -7.55 -0.12
N LYS A 172 -14.96 -8.58 -0.97
CA LYS A 172 -15.44 -8.45 -2.36
C LYS A 172 -16.90 -7.94 -2.39
N ALA A 173 -17.76 -8.47 -1.54
CA ALA A 173 -19.14 -8.01 -1.41
C ALA A 173 -19.21 -6.55 -0.92
N LEU A 174 -18.41 -6.20 0.10
CA LEU A 174 -18.35 -4.85 0.64
C LEU A 174 -17.93 -3.82 -0.41
N TYR A 175 -16.87 -4.09 -1.21
CA TYR A 175 -16.45 -3.20 -2.28
C TYR A 175 -17.55 -2.97 -3.32
N ARG A 176 -18.28 -4.01 -3.70
CA ARG A 176 -19.45 -3.87 -4.60
C ARG A 176 -20.54 -2.96 -4.01
N LYS A 177 -20.78 -3.04 -2.69
CA LYS A 177 -21.77 -2.17 -2.02
C LYS A 177 -21.29 -0.73 -1.91
N ILE A 178 -20.01 -0.51 -1.56
CA ILE A 178 -19.45 0.84 -1.41
C ILE A 178 -19.40 1.57 -2.76
N PHE A 179 -18.95 0.89 -3.82
CA PHE A 179 -18.59 1.55 -5.07
C PHE A 179 -19.61 1.39 -6.19
N GLY A 180 -20.59 0.47 -6.05
CA GLY A 180 -21.67 0.31 -7.02
C GLY A 180 -21.18 0.08 -8.44
N SER A 181 -21.45 1.03 -9.36
CA SER A 181 -20.99 0.99 -10.75
C SER A 181 -19.61 1.60 -11.00
N HIS A 182 -18.98 2.19 -9.96
CA HIS A 182 -17.63 2.74 -10.10
C HIS A 182 -16.62 1.62 -10.31
N PRO A 183 -15.54 1.81 -11.12
CA PRO A 183 -14.52 0.78 -11.38
C PRO A 183 -13.89 0.15 -10.13
N TYR A 184 -13.85 0.87 -9.01
CA TYR A 184 -13.34 0.32 -7.74
C TYR A 184 -14.19 -0.80 -7.14
N ALA A 185 -15.42 -1.00 -7.61
CA ALA A 185 -16.27 -2.10 -7.18
C ALA A 185 -15.75 -3.47 -7.63
N ALA A 186 -15.07 -3.53 -8.78
CA ALA A 186 -14.54 -4.75 -9.34
C ALA A 186 -13.38 -5.30 -8.51
N ASP A 187 -13.28 -6.62 -8.45
CA ASP A 187 -12.12 -7.29 -7.86
C ASP A 187 -10.93 -7.17 -8.83
N PRO A 188 -9.77 -6.68 -8.38
CA PRO A 188 -8.56 -6.64 -9.20
C PRO A 188 -8.11 -8.00 -9.72
N SER A 189 -8.46 -9.09 -9.03
CA SER A 189 -8.19 -10.45 -9.47
C SER A 189 -9.14 -10.96 -10.56
N GLY A 190 -10.23 -10.24 -10.82
CA GLY A 190 -11.29 -10.64 -11.74
C GLY A 190 -12.29 -11.62 -11.13
N THR A 191 -13.09 -12.24 -12.01
CA THR A 191 -13.98 -13.36 -11.71
C THR A 191 -13.64 -14.55 -12.60
N ALA A 192 -14.17 -15.72 -12.29
CA ALA A 192 -13.96 -16.91 -13.14
C ALA A 192 -14.39 -16.66 -14.58
N GLU A 193 -15.52 -15.94 -14.78
CA GLU A 193 -16.03 -15.61 -16.12
C GLU A 193 -15.10 -14.62 -16.83
N THR A 194 -14.72 -13.51 -16.18
CA THR A 194 -13.91 -12.48 -16.84
C THR A 194 -12.51 -13.00 -17.15
N VAL A 195 -11.86 -13.71 -16.20
CA VAL A 195 -10.54 -14.32 -16.40
C VAL A 195 -10.55 -15.35 -17.52
N THR A 196 -11.62 -16.15 -17.63
CA THR A 196 -11.77 -17.11 -18.74
C THR A 196 -11.93 -16.42 -20.09
N ALA A 197 -12.58 -15.25 -20.12
CA ALA A 197 -12.85 -14.50 -21.34
C ALA A 197 -11.68 -13.60 -21.80
N ILE A 198 -10.67 -13.32 -20.95
CA ILE A 198 -9.50 -12.53 -21.34
C ILE A 198 -8.70 -13.27 -22.42
N MET A 199 -8.46 -12.60 -23.54
CA MET A 199 -7.67 -13.13 -24.65
C MET A 199 -6.35 -12.39 -24.78
N ARG A 200 -5.38 -13.00 -25.47
CA ARG A 200 -4.08 -12.36 -25.76
C ARG A 200 -4.23 -10.94 -26.35
N ALA A 201 -5.18 -10.76 -27.27
CA ALA A 201 -5.44 -9.46 -27.88
C ALA A 201 -5.81 -8.39 -26.83
N ASP A 202 -6.49 -8.75 -25.75
CA ASP A 202 -6.87 -7.82 -24.69
C ASP A 202 -5.64 -7.36 -23.90
N LEU A 203 -4.72 -8.28 -23.60
CA LEU A 203 -3.45 -7.96 -22.93
C LEU A 203 -2.60 -7.02 -23.79
N VAL A 204 -2.48 -7.32 -25.09
CA VAL A 204 -1.73 -6.47 -26.05
C VAL A 204 -2.35 -5.07 -26.14
N ASP A 205 -3.69 -4.99 -26.22
CA ASP A 205 -4.38 -3.71 -26.33
C ASP A 205 -4.33 -2.92 -25.03
N PHE A 206 -4.42 -3.59 -23.87
CA PHE A 206 -4.27 -2.96 -22.55
C PHE A 206 -2.85 -2.42 -22.38
N HIS A 207 -1.84 -3.24 -22.63
CA HIS A 207 -0.45 -2.84 -22.56
C HIS A 207 -0.16 -1.63 -23.47
N ARG A 208 -0.55 -1.69 -24.73
CA ARG A 208 -0.31 -0.60 -25.70
C ARG A 208 -0.93 0.73 -25.26
N ARG A 209 -2.11 0.70 -24.59
CA ARG A 209 -2.80 1.92 -24.14
C ARG A 209 -2.25 2.49 -22.85
N HIS A 210 -1.82 1.64 -21.92
CA HIS A 210 -1.51 2.05 -20.56
C HIS A 210 -0.02 2.10 -20.25
N TYR A 211 0.81 1.26 -20.89
CA TYR A 211 2.26 1.22 -20.65
C TYR A 211 2.98 2.18 -21.59
N THR A 212 2.80 3.47 -21.36
CA THR A 212 3.33 4.54 -22.19
C THR A 212 4.10 5.54 -21.34
N ALA A 213 5.04 6.27 -21.96
CA ALA A 213 5.86 7.25 -21.25
C ALA A 213 5.05 8.38 -20.61
N ALA A 214 3.95 8.83 -21.25
CA ALA A 214 3.07 9.86 -20.70
C ALA A 214 2.32 9.42 -19.43
N ASN A 215 2.18 8.11 -19.20
CA ASN A 215 1.53 7.52 -18.03
C ASN A 215 2.53 6.93 -17.04
N ALA A 216 3.84 7.09 -17.28
CA ALA A 216 4.88 6.47 -16.49
C ALA A 216 5.48 7.41 -15.45
N VAL A 217 5.71 6.88 -14.26
CA VAL A 217 6.55 7.47 -13.21
C VAL A 217 7.70 6.52 -12.92
N VAL A 218 8.92 7.01 -12.97
CA VAL A 218 10.14 6.28 -12.63
C VAL A 218 10.62 6.76 -11.27
N ALA A 219 10.49 5.95 -10.23
CA ALA A 219 11.07 6.21 -8.92
C ALA A 219 12.40 5.46 -8.79
N ILE A 220 13.46 6.14 -8.39
CA ILE A 220 14.83 5.59 -8.29
C ILE A 220 15.40 5.96 -6.92
N VAL A 221 15.97 4.98 -6.22
CA VAL A 221 16.74 5.20 -4.98
C VAL A 221 17.99 4.34 -5.02
N GLY A 222 19.16 4.93 -4.80
CA GLY A 222 20.38 4.11 -4.76
C GLY A 222 21.69 4.87 -4.85
N ALA A 223 22.78 4.10 -4.92
CA ALA A 223 24.15 4.58 -5.00
C ALA A 223 24.48 5.05 -6.43
N LEU A 224 23.81 6.10 -6.87
CA LEU A 224 23.97 6.77 -8.17
C LEU A 224 24.10 8.26 -7.94
N ASP A 225 24.84 8.93 -8.81
CA ASP A 225 24.74 10.37 -8.98
C ASP A 225 23.58 10.75 -9.91
N ARG A 226 23.30 12.04 -10.03
CA ARG A 226 22.21 12.57 -10.87
C ARG A 226 22.33 12.14 -12.33
N ALA A 227 23.52 12.23 -12.91
CA ALA A 227 23.74 11.91 -14.33
C ALA A 227 23.54 10.40 -14.59
N GLN A 228 23.98 9.56 -13.66
CA GLN A 228 23.76 8.11 -13.72
C GLN A 228 22.26 7.76 -13.59
N ALA A 229 21.54 8.45 -12.72
CA ALA A 229 20.09 8.25 -12.57
C ALA A 229 19.30 8.72 -13.81
N GLU A 230 19.73 9.81 -14.48
CA GLU A 230 19.17 10.26 -15.75
C GLU A 230 19.38 9.20 -16.84
N ALA A 231 20.62 8.73 -17.01
CA ALA A 231 20.93 7.69 -18.00
C ALA A 231 20.17 6.38 -17.72
N LEU A 232 19.98 6.02 -16.44
CA LEU A 232 19.20 4.84 -16.05
C LEU A 232 17.72 4.99 -16.43
N ALA A 233 17.10 6.13 -16.09
CA ALA A 233 15.71 6.40 -16.43
C ALA A 233 15.45 6.41 -17.94
N ASP A 234 16.37 7.03 -18.69
CA ASP A 234 16.30 7.05 -20.15
C ASP A 234 16.40 5.65 -20.75
N ARG A 235 17.32 4.81 -20.27
CA ARG A 235 17.46 3.40 -20.72
C ARG A 235 16.20 2.59 -20.46
N ILE A 236 15.61 2.70 -19.25
CA ILE A 236 14.42 1.94 -18.87
C ILE A 236 13.23 2.34 -19.73
N THR A 237 13.10 3.63 -20.08
CA THR A 237 11.92 4.16 -20.75
C THR A 237 12.08 4.33 -22.27
N ALA A 238 13.26 4.06 -22.83
CA ALA A 238 13.57 4.27 -24.26
C ALA A 238 12.64 3.51 -25.22
N GLY A 239 12.20 2.31 -24.84
CA GLY A 239 11.31 1.48 -25.66
C GLY A 239 9.81 1.76 -25.44
N LEU A 240 9.44 2.64 -24.50
CA LEU A 240 8.04 2.94 -24.25
C LEU A 240 7.47 3.85 -25.35
N PRO A 241 6.27 3.58 -25.87
CA PRO A 241 5.57 4.53 -26.74
C PRO A 241 5.31 5.83 -25.98
N LYS A 242 5.31 6.96 -26.69
CA LYS A 242 5.07 8.27 -26.06
C LYS A 242 3.73 8.30 -25.34
N GLY A 243 2.68 7.84 -26.02
CA GLY A 243 1.31 7.81 -25.50
C GLY A 243 0.70 9.19 -25.24
N GLU A 244 -0.47 9.17 -24.62
CA GLU A 244 -1.19 10.34 -24.15
C GLU A 244 -1.54 10.14 -22.66
N GLN A 245 -1.69 11.25 -21.94
CA GLN A 245 -2.15 11.19 -20.56
C GLN A 245 -3.59 10.70 -20.52
N LEU A 246 -3.89 9.73 -19.66
CA LEU A 246 -5.22 9.15 -19.54
C LEU A 246 -6.18 10.13 -18.86
N ALA A 247 -7.45 10.04 -19.25
CA ALA A 247 -8.52 10.77 -18.58
C ALA A 247 -8.62 10.32 -17.10
N PRO A 248 -8.93 11.23 -16.17
CA PRO A 248 -9.19 10.86 -14.78
C PRO A 248 -10.30 9.81 -14.67
N LEU A 249 -10.20 8.97 -13.64
CA LEU A 249 -11.29 8.06 -13.28
C LEU A 249 -12.55 8.84 -12.90
N PRO A 250 -13.75 8.27 -13.10
CA PRO A 250 -14.99 8.90 -12.64
C PRO A 250 -14.96 9.18 -11.13
N GLY A 251 -15.76 10.12 -10.67
CA GLY A 251 -15.89 10.40 -9.24
C GLY A 251 -16.67 9.29 -8.52
N VAL A 252 -16.29 9.04 -7.27
CA VAL A 252 -16.99 8.13 -6.36
C VAL A 252 -18.13 8.89 -5.68
N ALA A 253 -19.35 8.34 -5.74
CA ALA A 253 -20.50 8.87 -5.01
C ALA A 253 -20.52 8.35 -3.56
N ASP A 254 -21.01 9.18 -2.64
CA ASP A 254 -21.31 8.75 -1.28
C ASP A 254 -22.48 7.77 -1.25
N LEU A 255 -22.59 6.98 -0.20
CA LEU A 255 -23.75 6.14 0.05
C LEU A 255 -24.90 6.99 0.60
N ASP A 256 -26.09 6.83 0.04
CA ASP A 256 -27.30 7.56 0.48
C ASP A 256 -27.93 6.94 1.73
N VAL A 257 -27.85 5.62 1.87
CA VAL A 257 -28.46 4.83 2.96
C VAL A 257 -27.56 3.70 3.39
N ALA A 258 -27.75 3.23 4.64
CA ALA A 258 -27.09 2.02 5.11
C ALA A 258 -27.58 0.78 4.34
N VAL A 259 -26.65 -0.10 4.01
CA VAL A 259 -26.96 -1.37 3.34
C VAL A 259 -26.31 -2.50 4.14
N THR A 260 -27.12 -3.49 4.54
CA THR A 260 -26.59 -4.70 5.19
C THR A 260 -26.84 -5.90 4.28
N GLU A 261 -25.79 -6.70 4.07
CA GLU A 261 -25.86 -7.98 3.36
C GLU A 261 -25.41 -9.10 4.28
N GLN A 262 -26.25 -10.14 4.38
CA GLN A 262 -25.91 -11.38 5.10
C GLN A 262 -25.59 -12.46 4.08
N ILE A 263 -24.39 -13.03 4.16
CA ILE A 263 -23.93 -14.15 3.32
C ILE A 263 -23.79 -15.37 4.22
N THR A 264 -24.62 -16.38 3.98
CA THR A 264 -24.51 -17.67 4.68
C THR A 264 -23.24 -18.38 4.21
N PHE A 265 -22.38 -18.71 5.16
CA PHE A 265 -21.10 -19.36 4.86
C PHE A 265 -20.82 -20.46 5.92
N PRO A 266 -20.37 -21.67 5.49
CA PRO A 266 -20.10 -22.79 6.40
C PRO A 266 -18.79 -22.56 7.18
N SER A 267 -18.87 -21.75 8.22
CA SER A 267 -17.74 -21.41 9.08
C SER A 267 -18.16 -21.40 10.56
N SER A 268 -17.28 -21.80 11.45
CA SER A 268 -17.45 -21.68 12.91
C SER A 268 -17.36 -20.24 13.42
N GLN A 269 -16.89 -19.33 12.57
CA GLN A 269 -16.76 -17.91 12.87
C GLN A 269 -17.50 -17.07 11.82
N THR A 270 -18.01 -15.94 12.26
CA THR A 270 -18.59 -14.91 11.40
C THR A 270 -17.61 -13.78 11.19
N THR A 271 -17.40 -13.40 9.93
CA THR A 271 -16.68 -12.20 9.55
C THR A 271 -17.68 -11.05 9.38
N VAL A 272 -17.42 -9.94 10.04
CA VAL A 272 -18.17 -8.69 9.89
C VAL A 272 -17.24 -7.65 9.31
N VAL A 273 -17.61 -7.07 8.17
CA VAL A 273 -16.89 -5.95 7.55
C VAL A 273 -17.87 -4.82 7.25
N ALA A 274 -17.43 -3.59 7.50
CA ALA A 274 -18.23 -2.40 7.25
C ALA A 274 -17.37 -1.32 6.60
N GLY A 275 -17.98 -0.44 5.83
CA GLY A 275 -17.26 0.65 5.18
C GLY A 275 -18.14 1.56 4.34
N GLN A 276 -17.50 2.60 3.86
CA GLN A 276 -18.07 3.63 2.96
C GLN A 276 -16.96 4.25 2.12
N PRO A 277 -17.24 5.11 1.11
CA PRO A 277 -16.22 5.96 0.51
C PRO A 277 -15.52 6.78 1.59
N GLY A 278 -14.21 6.88 1.52
CA GLY A 278 -13.37 7.55 2.50
C GLY A 278 -12.66 8.78 1.93
N MET A 279 -11.39 8.65 1.56
CA MET A 279 -10.59 9.77 1.08
C MET A 279 -9.72 9.42 -0.11
N ARG A 280 -9.38 10.43 -0.93
CA ARG A 280 -8.39 10.28 -2.01
C ARG A 280 -6.96 10.55 -1.51
N ARG A 281 -5.96 10.18 -2.32
CA ARG A 281 -4.60 10.66 -2.11
C ARG A 281 -4.53 12.18 -2.29
N GLY A 282 -3.71 12.81 -1.45
CA GLY A 282 -3.61 14.28 -1.44
C GLY A 282 -4.82 15.00 -0.84
N ASP A 283 -5.73 14.28 -0.17
CA ASP A 283 -6.84 14.88 0.55
C ASP A 283 -6.31 15.82 1.65
N PRO A 284 -6.85 17.05 1.81
CA PRO A 284 -6.42 17.98 2.85
C PRO A 284 -6.59 17.44 4.27
N ASP A 285 -7.58 16.55 4.50
CA ASP A 285 -7.82 15.91 5.79
C ASP A 285 -6.96 14.66 6.02
N TYR A 286 -6.07 14.29 5.07
CA TYR A 286 -5.32 13.04 5.13
C TYR A 286 -4.63 12.78 6.47
N PHE A 287 -3.86 13.74 6.98
CA PHE A 287 -3.10 13.57 8.23
C PHE A 287 -4.02 13.50 9.45
N THR A 288 -5.07 14.29 9.45
CA THR A 288 -6.08 14.31 10.52
C THR A 288 -6.82 12.96 10.59
N LEU A 289 -7.30 12.46 9.45
CA LEU A 289 -7.96 11.15 9.36
C LEU A 289 -7.00 10.01 9.65
N TYR A 290 -5.74 10.12 9.23
CA TYR A 290 -4.72 9.12 9.51
C TYR A 290 -4.43 8.98 11.00
N VAL A 291 -4.24 10.10 11.73
CA VAL A 291 -4.02 10.08 13.19
C VAL A 291 -5.27 9.59 13.91
N GLY A 292 -6.45 10.09 13.55
CA GLY A 292 -7.71 9.66 14.15
C GLY A 292 -7.96 8.15 13.94
N ASN A 293 -7.72 7.65 12.73
CA ASN A 293 -7.85 6.21 12.48
C ASN A 293 -6.80 5.37 13.22
N HIS A 294 -5.59 5.89 13.40
CA HIS A 294 -4.58 5.22 14.22
C HIS A 294 -5.11 4.96 15.65
N ILE A 295 -5.81 5.92 16.23
CA ILE A 295 -6.45 5.78 17.55
C ILE A 295 -7.65 4.82 17.48
N LEU A 296 -8.52 4.97 16.48
CA LEU A 296 -9.75 4.19 16.38
C LEU A 296 -9.49 2.68 16.21
N GLY A 297 -8.71 2.28 15.19
CA GLY A 297 -8.50 0.87 14.87
C GLY A 297 -7.18 0.56 14.14
N GLY A 298 -6.37 1.59 13.83
CA GLY A 298 -5.17 1.44 13.01
C GLY A 298 -3.89 1.08 13.77
N SER A 299 -3.84 1.26 15.10
CA SER A 299 -2.66 0.98 15.93
C SER A 299 -2.59 -0.45 16.47
N GLY A 300 -3.44 -1.35 15.97
CA GLY A 300 -3.48 -2.74 16.44
C GLY A 300 -3.93 -2.83 17.90
N LEU A 301 -3.14 -3.49 18.74
CA LEU A 301 -3.52 -3.85 20.11
C LEU A 301 -3.87 -2.67 21.05
N VAL A 302 -3.43 -1.48 20.75
CA VAL A 302 -3.66 -0.29 21.58
C VAL A 302 -4.76 0.64 21.04
N SER A 303 -5.50 0.17 20.03
CA SER A 303 -6.61 0.93 19.45
C SER A 303 -7.90 0.79 20.26
N LEU A 304 -8.80 1.78 20.14
CA LEU A 304 -10.10 1.77 20.80
C LEU A 304 -10.96 0.55 20.42
N LEU A 305 -10.95 0.15 19.14
CA LEU A 305 -11.66 -1.07 18.71
C LEU A 305 -11.12 -2.32 19.42
N MET A 306 -9.81 -2.44 19.55
CA MET A 306 -9.21 -3.58 20.26
C MET A 306 -9.54 -3.56 21.76
N GLU A 307 -9.49 -2.40 22.38
CA GLU A 307 -9.85 -2.23 23.78
C GLU A 307 -11.30 -2.64 24.03
N GLU A 308 -12.24 -2.10 23.23
CA GLU A 308 -13.68 -2.32 23.44
C GLU A 308 -14.13 -3.75 23.09
N ILE A 309 -13.62 -4.31 22.00
CA ILE A 309 -14.07 -5.59 21.45
C ILE A 309 -13.31 -6.77 22.07
N ARG A 310 -11.97 -6.66 22.14
CA ARG A 310 -11.12 -7.74 22.62
C ARG A 310 -10.89 -7.67 24.12
N GLU A 311 -10.31 -6.57 24.63
CA GLU A 311 -9.83 -6.51 26.01
C GLU A 311 -11.00 -6.51 27.01
N LYS A 312 -12.03 -5.69 26.77
CA LYS A 312 -13.16 -5.55 27.67
C LYS A 312 -14.20 -6.67 27.56
N ARG A 313 -14.36 -7.26 26.36
CA ARG A 313 -15.50 -8.18 26.09
C ARG A 313 -15.12 -9.56 25.54
N GLY A 314 -13.88 -9.74 25.08
CA GLY A 314 -13.42 -11.02 24.52
C GLY A 314 -14.17 -11.47 23.27
N LEU A 315 -14.80 -10.55 22.54
CA LEU A 315 -15.66 -10.86 21.39
C LEU A 315 -14.89 -11.22 20.12
N SER A 316 -13.69 -10.67 19.93
CA SER A 316 -12.86 -10.94 18.76
C SER A 316 -11.39 -10.95 19.14
N TYR A 317 -10.60 -11.79 18.48
CA TYR A 317 -9.15 -11.79 18.63
C TYR A 317 -8.49 -10.61 17.90
N SER A 318 -9.07 -10.20 16.75
CA SER A 318 -8.58 -9.06 15.98
C SER A 318 -9.72 -8.23 15.43
N THR A 319 -9.56 -6.91 15.53
CA THR A 319 -10.42 -5.93 14.90
C THR A 319 -9.57 -4.79 14.38
N TYR A 320 -10.05 -4.09 13.36
CA TYR A 320 -9.27 -3.05 12.68
C TYR A 320 -10.17 -1.99 12.05
N SER A 321 -9.59 -0.82 11.81
CA SER A 321 -10.10 0.14 10.83
C SER A 321 -8.95 0.76 10.05
N TYR A 322 -9.21 1.16 8.80
CA TYR A 322 -8.26 1.89 7.98
C TYR A 322 -8.93 2.67 6.84
N PHE A 323 -8.29 3.75 6.44
CA PHE A 323 -8.54 4.39 5.16
C PHE A 323 -7.56 3.83 4.12
N LEU A 324 -8.04 3.55 2.93
CA LEU A 324 -7.22 3.20 1.76
C LEU A 324 -7.33 4.32 0.71
N PRO A 325 -6.52 5.38 0.79
CA PRO A 325 -6.59 6.48 -0.17
C PRO A 325 -6.15 6.03 -1.56
N LEU A 326 -6.95 6.33 -2.57
CA LEU A 326 -6.73 6.03 -3.99
C LEU A 326 -6.77 7.34 -4.81
N ALA A 327 -6.71 7.26 -6.14
CA ALA A 327 -6.79 8.42 -7.04
C ALA A 327 -8.17 9.10 -6.93
N GLN A 328 -9.25 8.34 -6.81
CA GLN A 328 -10.56 8.78 -6.37
C GLN A 328 -10.76 8.38 -4.89
N PRO A 329 -11.78 8.88 -4.18
CA PRO A 329 -12.02 8.47 -2.81
C PRO A 329 -12.05 6.94 -2.66
N GLY A 330 -10.97 6.38 -2.11
CA GLY A 330 -10.90 4.98 -1.72
C GLY A 330 -11.68 4.74 -0.43
N PRO A 331 -11.85 3.50 0.03
CA PRO A 331 -12.75 3.20 1.14
C PRO A 331 -12.17 3.57 2.51
N PHE A 332 -13.06 3.90 3.44
CA PHE A 332 -12.90 3.64 4.86
C PHE A 332 -13.44 2.24 5.14
N LEU A 333 -12.66 1.43 5.81
CA LEU A 333 -13.02 0.04 6.14
C LEU A 333 -12.79 -0.23 7.61
N MET A 334 -13.68 -1.04 8.18
CA MET A 334 -13.52 -1.63 9.50
C MET A 334 -14.02 -3.06 9.49
N GLY A 335 -13.50 -3.89 10.41
CA GLY A 335 -13.92 -5.29 10.45
C GLY A 335 -13.39 -6.05 11.63
N LEU A 336 -14.02 -7.21 11.86
CA LEU A 336 -13.67 -8.18 12.89
C LEU A 336 -14.07 -9.59 12.45
N GLN A 337 -13.55 -10.59 13.18
CA GLN A 337 -13.98 -11.97 13.09
C GLN A 337 -14.32 -12.48 14.49
N THR A 338 -15.47 -13.11 14.67
CA THR A 338 -15.99 -13.53 15.96
C THR A 338 -16.73 -14.87 15.88
N LYS A 339 -17.10 -15.45 17.00
CA LYS A 339 -17.96 -16.65 17.02
C LYS A 339 -19.34 -16.33 16.46
N ASN A 340 -20.00 -17.32 15.85
CA ASN A 340 -21.30 -17.13 15.20
C ASN A 340 -22.37 -16.59 16.18
N ASP A 341 -22.41 -17.09 17.42
CA ASP A 341 -23.36 -16.69 18.47
C ASP A 341 -23.08 -15.28 19.07
N GLN A 342 -21.92 -14.69 18.76
CA GLN A 342 -21.49 -13.37 19.24
C GLN A 342 -21.48 -12.30 18.13
N ALA A 343 -21.84 -12.66 16.90
CA ALA A 343 -21.67 -11.78 15.72
C ALA A 343 -22.45 -10.47 15.83
N ASP A 344 -23.70 -10.52 16.25
CA ASP A 344 -24.53 -9.32 16.40
C ASP A 344 -24.00 -8.41 17.49
N GLN A 345 -23.63 -8.95 18.65
CA GLN A 345 -23.04 -8.18 19.75
C GLN A 345 -21.71 -7.53 19.32
N ALA A 346 -20.84 -8.28 18.65
CA ALA A 346 -19.55 -7.76 18.20
C ALA A 346 -19.71 -6.64 17.16
N ARG A 347 -20.67 -6.80 16.22
CA ARG A 347 -21.04 -5.76 15.25
C ARG A 347 -21.55 -4.50 15.93
N GLU A 348 -22.47 -4.63 16.89
CA GLU A 348 -23.02 -3.50 17.64
C GLU A 348 -21.92 -2.74 18.38
N VAL A 349 -21.05 -3.43 19.14
CA VAL A 349 -19.93 -2.80 19.85
C VAL A 349 -18.96 -2.09 18.88
N MET A 350 -18.70 -2.68 17.69
CA MET A 350 -17.86 -2.06 16.67
C MET A 350 -18.46 -0.75 16.17
N LEU A 351 -19.74 -0.73 15.85
CA LEU A 351 -20.45 0.46 15.36
C LEU A 351 -20.60 1.53 16.45
N ASP A 352 -20.95 1.14 17.68
CA ASP A 352 -21.04 2.05 18.83
C ASP A 352 -19.70 2.71 19.15
N THR A 353 -18.59 1.98 18.99
CA THR A 353 -17.25 2.55 19.18
C THR A 353 -16.96 3.60 18.12
N LEU A 354 -17.32 3.36 16.86
CA LEU A 354 -17.21 4.34 15.80
C LEU A 354 -18.09 5.58 16.08
N HIS A 355 -19.36 5.39 16.47
CA HIS A 355 -20.27 6.48 16.81
C HIS A 355 -19.70 7.37 17.92
N ARG A 356 -19.27 6.76 19.03
CA ARG A 356 -18.68 7.50 20.16
C ARG A 356 -17.42 8.27 19.75
N PHE A 357 -16.58 7.67 18.91
CA PHE A 357 -15.38 8.34 18.42
C PHE A 357 -15.70 9.55 17.54
N ILE A 358 -16.72 9.46 16.67
CA ILE A 358 -17.18 10.59 15.86
C ILE A 358 -17.76 11.71 16.73
N GLU A 359 -18.57 11.37 17.73
CA GLU A 359 -19.24 12.35 18.61
C GLU A 359 -18.28 13.05 19.56
N SER A 360 -17.35 12.31 20.16
CA SER A 360 -16.50 12.80 21.23
C SER A 360 -15.11 13.23 20.76
N GLY A 361 -14.60 12.62 19.67
CA GLY A 361 -13.20 12.70 19.31
C GLY A 361 -12.29 11.91 20.27
N PRO A 362 -10.98 11.93 20.05
CA PRO A 362 -10.00 11.34 20.96
C PRO A 362 -9.75 12.23 22.18
N SER A 363 -9.34 11.61 23.29
CA SER A 363 -8.76 12.34 24.41
C SER A 363 -7.35 12.86 24.06
N GLU A 364 -6.90 13.87 24.80
CA GLU A 364 -5.53 14.41 24.66
C GLU A 364 -4.45 13.35 24.96
N ALA A 365 -4.73 12.40 25.85
CA ALA A 365 -3.82 11.30 26.15
C ALA A 365 -3.67 10.33 24.96
N GLU A 366 -4.77 9.94 24.33
CA GLU A 366 -4.79 9.10 23.13
C GLU A 366 -4.10 9.80 21.95
N LEU A 367 -4.40 11.08 21.74
CA LEU A 367 -3.76 11.88 20.70
C LEU A 367 -2.24 11.95 20.88
N THR A 368 -1.80 12.26 22.11
CA THR A 368 -0.37 12.33 22.45
C THR A 368 0.33 11.00 22.23
N ALA A 369 -0.29 9.89 22.64
CA ALA A 369 0.25 8.55 22.44
C ALA A 369 0.33 8.18 20.96
N ALA A 370 -0.72 8.49 20.18
CA ALA A 370 -0.76 8.25 18.73
C ALA A 370 0.33 9.02 17.98
N LYS A 371 0.46 10.33 18.25
CA LYS A 371 1.52 11.16 17.64
C LYS A 371 2.90 10.59 17.92
N LYS A 372 3.22 10.30 19.19
CA LYS A 372 4.52 9.71 19.57
C LYS A 372 4.79 8.37 18.88
N ASN A 373 3.77 7.52 18.74
CA ASN A 373 3.91 6.24 18.05
C ASN A 373 4.17 6.43 16.55
N ILE A 374 3.41 7.31 15.90
CA ILE A 374 3.53 7.57 14.46
C ILE A 374 4.87 8.24 14.15
N THR A 375 5.21 9.34 14.83
CA THR A 375 6.43 10.12 14.55
C THR A 375 7.69 9.39 14.97
N GLY A 376 7.65 8.67 16.10
CA GLY A 376 8.76 7.82 16.56
C GLY A 376 8.99 6.59 15.68
N GLY A 377 7.94 6.07 15.04
CA GLY A 377 8.03 4.95 14.09
C GLY A 377 8.38 5.37 12.65
N PHE A 378 8.26 6.64 12.30
CA PHE A 378 8.46 7.11 10.93
C PHE A 378 9.87 6.84 10.37
N PRO A 379 10.98 7.03 11.12
CA PRO A 379 12.31 6.71 10.62
C PRO A 379 12.45 5.24 10.15
N LEU A 380 11.75 4.30 10.79
CA LEU A 380 11.76 2.90 10.38
C LEU A 380 11.01 2.66 9.05
N ARG A 381 10.09 3.54 8.69
CA ARG A 381 9.33 3.49 7.43
C ARG A 381 10.08 4.03 6.22
N ILE A 382 11.21 4.67 6.44
CA ILE A 382 12.11 5.21 5.41
C ILE A 382 13.55 4.72 5.65
N ALA A 383 13.72 3.56 6.29
CA ALA A 383 15.02 3.04 6.69
C ALA A 383 15.77 2.32 5.57
N SER A 384 15.08 1.91 4.51
CA SER A 384 15.69 1.19 3.39
C SER A 384 15.37 1.85 2.05
N ASN A 385 16.22 1.58 1.04
CA ASN A 385 15.96 2.02 -0.34
C ASN A 385 14.59 1.54 -0.83
N SER A 386 14.19 0.31 -0.46
CA SER A 386 12.89 -0.27 -0.82
C SER A 386 11.72 0.54 -0.26
N ASP A 387 11.85 1.01 0.98
CA ASP A 387 10.80 1.81 1.62
C ASP A 387 10.72 3.19 0.94
N ILE A 388 11.87 3.83 0.74
CA ILE A 388 11.94 5.17 0.12
C ILE A 388 11.42 5.12 -1.32
N VAL A 389 11.84 4.14 -2.14
CA VAL A 389 11.35 4.02 -3.54
C VAL A 389 9.85 3.80 -3.62
N GLY A 390 9.28 3.08 -2.64
CA GLY A 390 7.83 2.94 -2.48
C GLY A 390 7.13 4.28 -2.25
N TYR A 391 7.68 5.13 -1.36
CA TYR A 391 7.16 6.49 -1.18
C TYR A 391 7.33 7.37 -2.41
N LEU A 392 8.47 7.32 -3.11
CA LEU A 392 8.67 8.06 -4.35
C LEU A 392 7.66 7.68 -5.43
N ALA A 393 7.37 6.37 -5.55
CA ALA A 393 6.35 5.87 -6.47
C ALA A 393 4.96 6.45 -6.15
N VAL A 394 4.58 6.52 -4.86
CA VAL A 394 3.31 7.13 -4.41
C VAL A 394 3.32 8.65 -4.64
N ILE A 395 4.40 9.34 -4.27
CA ILE A 395 4.53 10.79 -4.44
C ILE A 395 4.43 11.16 -5.93
N GLY A 396 5.15 10.43 -6.79
CA GLY A 396 5.13 10.66 -8.24
C GLY A 396 3.80 10.35 -8.89
N PHE A 397 3.19 9.22 -8.56
CA PHE A 397 1.95 8.76 -9.19
C PHE A 397 0.74 9.62 -8.80
N TYR A 398 0.62 10.01 -7.53
CA TYR A 398 -0.50 10.82 -7.04
C TYR A 398 -0.20 12.33 -7.01
N ASP A 399 0.92 12.75 -7.59
CA ASP A 399 1.35 14.16 -7.65
C ASP A 399 1.36 14.84 -6.28
N LEU A 400 1.92 14.16 -5.29
CA LEU A 400 2.06 14.70 -3.95
C LEU A 400 3.25 15.69 -3.89
N PRO A 401 3.26 16.62 -2.92
CA PRO A 401 4.37 17.54 -2.74
C PRO A 401 5.71 16.80 -2.52
N LEU A 402 6.80 17.31 -3.11
CA LEU A 402 8.12 16.68 -2.98
C LEU A 402 8.67 16.74 -1.55
N ASP A 403 8.20 17.69 -0.73
CA ASP A 403 8.51 17.80 0.71
C ASP A 403 7.65 16.88 1.60
N TYR A 404 6.93 15.91 0.99
CA TYR A 404 5.99 15.04 1.71
C TYR A 404 6.66 14.29 2.87
N LEU A 405 7.84 13.73 2.64
CA LEU A 405 8.60 12.99 3.66
C LEU A 405 9.18 13.94 4.72
N ASP A 406 9.72 15.08 4.33
CA ASP A 406 10.28 16.08 5.23
C ASP A 406 9.22 16.62 6.20
N ARG A 407 8.03 16.88 5.68
CA ARG A 407 6.92 17.51 6.45
C ARG A 407 6.03 16.49 7.13
N PHE A 408 6.28 15.19 6.96
CA PHE A 408 5.38 14.15 7.50
C PHE A 408 5.18 14.29 9.01
N ASN A 409 6.28 14.32 9.77
CA ASN A 409 6.22 14.42 11.22
C ASN A 409 5.60 15.76 11.68
N ASP A 410 5.96 16.88 11.04
CA ASP A 410 5.39 18.19 11.35
C ASP A 410 3.87 18.21 11.18
N ARG A 411 3.38 17.60 10.10
CA ARG A 411 1.95 17.50 9.82
C ARG A 411 1.21 16.61 10.81
N ILE A 412 1.84 15.52 11.27
CA ILE A 412 1.30 14.67 12.34
C ILE A 412 1.24 15.46 13.66
N GLU A 413 2.32 16.14 14.04
CA GLU A 413 2.38 16.93 15.30
C GLU A 413 1.40 18.10 15.32
N ALA A 414 1.06 18.67 14.17
CA ALA A 414 0.11 19.78 14.05
C ALA A 414 -1.37 19.35 14.23
N VAL A 415 -1.70 18.06 14.15
CA VAL A 415 -3.08 17.58 14.28
C VAL A 415 -3.60 17.80 15.70
N THR A 416 -4.85 18.28 15.85
CA THR A 416 -5.52 18.47 17.15
C THR A 416 -6.70 17.52 17.32
N ALA A 417 -7.11 17.29 18.57
CA ALA A 417 -8.29 16.46 18.87
C ALA A 417 -9.57 17.03 18.24
N GLU A 418 -9.72 18.35 18.25
CA GLU A 418 -10.86 19.03 17.62
C GLU A 418 -10.89 18.81 16.11
N GLN A 419 -9.74 18.95 15.42
CA GLN A 419 -9.64 18.67 14.00
C GLN A 419 -10.02 17.22 13.66
N ILE A 420 -9.59 16.23 14.48
CA ILE A 420 -9.97 14.84 14.30
C ILE A 420 -11.49 14.67 14.43
N LYS A 421 -12.09 15.23 15.49
CA LYS A 421 -13.53 15.17 15.69
C LYS A 421 -14.29 15.78 14.52
N GLU A 422 -13.92 16.99 14.09
CA GLU A 422 -14.55 17.66 12.94
C GLU A 422 -14.41 16.87 11.64
N ALA A 423 -13.19 16.36 11.34
CA ALA A 423 -12.95 15.58 10.12
C ALA A 423 -13.74 14.27 10.11
N PHE A 424 -13.75 13.53 11.23
CA PHE A 424 -14.50 12.28 11.33
C PHE A 424 -16.00 12.52 11.22
N SER A 425 -16.54 13.54 11.89
CA SER A 425 -17.97 13.92 11.81
C SER A 425 -18.39 14.33 10.39
N ARG A 426 -17.51 15.02 9.66
CA ARG A 426 -17.76 15.45 8.28
C ARG A 426 -17.66 14.30 7.25
N ARG A 427 -16.78 13.33 7.50
CA ARG A 427 -16.39 12.31 6.53
C ARG A 427 -17.02 10.96 6.75
N LEU A 428 -17.35 10.60 7.98
CA LEU A 428 -17.91 9.29 8.30
C LEU A 428 -19.35 9.38 8.76
N HIS A 429 -20.19 8.59 8.13
CA HIS A 429 -21.64 8.57 8.32
C HIS A 429 -22.09 7.16 8.69
N PRO A 430 -22.10 6.78 9.98
CA PRO A 430 -22.47 5.43 10.41
C PRO A 430 -23.87 5.00 9.97
N ASP A 431 -24.78 5.93 9.78
CA ASP A 431 -26.14 5.75 9.23
C ASP A 431 -26.16 5.44 7.72
N ARG A 432 -25.03 5.47 7.03
CA ARG A 432 -24.88 5.20 5.59
C ARG A 432 -23.79 4.15 5.30
N LEU A 433 -23.35 3.39 6.28
CA LEU A 433 -22.35 2.34 6.05
C LEU A 433 -22.93 1.18 5.25
N ALA A 434 -22.13 0.64 4.35
CA ALA A 434 -22.33 -0.71 3.85
C ALA A 434 -21.74 -1.70 4.89
N ILE A 435 -22.51 -2.72 5.23
CA ILE A 435 -22.13 -3.76 6.18
C ILE A 435 -22.33 -5.12 5.52
N VAL A 436 -21.32 -5.98 5.59
CA VAL A 436 -21.42 -7.36 5.11
C VAL A 436 -21.06 -8.30 6.24
N VAL A 437 -21.93 -9.28 6.48
CA VAL A 437 -21.78 -10.31 7.50
C VAL A 437 -21.70 -11.66 6.79
N VAL A 438 -20.59 -12.38 6.98
CA VAL A 438 -20.34 -13.67 6.31
C VAL A 438 -20.15 -14.74 7.37
N GLY A 439 -21.06 -15.69 7.43
CA GLY A 439 -21.03 -16.77 8.43
C GLY A 439 -22.41 -17.35 8.74
N GLY A 440 -22.54 -18.02 9.88
CA GLY A 440 -23.81 -18.55 10.38
C GLY A 440 -24.31 -19.84 9.69
N GLY A 441 -23.58 -20.35 8.68
CA GLY A 441 -23.86 -21.66 8.10
C GLY A 441 -23.27 -22.79 8.97
N THR A 442 -24.01 -23.88 9.13
CA THR A 442 -23.45 -25.11 9.68
C THR A 442 -22.88 -25.98 8.54
N GLU A 443 -21.88 -26.82 8.82
CA GLU A 443 -21.34 -27.74 7.82
C GLU A 443 -22.41 -28.64 7.14
N GLN A 444 -23.56 -28.79 7.79
CA GLN A 444 -24.70 -29.53 7.27
C GLN A 444 -25.46 -28.81 6.14
N THR A 445 -25.42 -27.46 6.10
CA THR A 445 -26.08 -26.66 5.05
C THR A 445 -25.33 -26.72 3.73
N ALA A 446 -24.03 -26.97 3.74
CA ALA A 446 -23.21 -27.06 2.52
C ALA A 446 -23.52 -28.34 1.70
N ARG A 447 -23.90 -29.45 2.35
CA ARG A 447 -24.21 -30.73 1.66
C ARG A 447 -25.57 -30.77 0.97
N VAL A 448 -26.50 -29.88 1.32
CA VAL A 448 -27.85 -29.83 0.73
C VAL A 448 -27.88 -29.02 -0.57
N GLY A 449 -26.88 -28.14 -0.78
CA GLY A 449 -26.76 -27.34 -2.02
C GLY A 449 -26.07 -28.02 -3.20
N GLU A 450 -25.42 -29.19 -2.97
CA GLU A 450 -24.76 -29.97 -4.02
C GLU A 450 -25.63 -31.11 -4.59
N GLU A 451 -26.80 -31.37 -4.01
CA GLU A 451 -27.73 -32.43 -4.45
C GLU A 451 -29.01 -31.88 -5.13
N GLY A 452 -29.04 -30.60 -5.53
CA GLY A 452 -30.20 -29.95 -6.15
C GLY A 452 -30.01 -29.59 -7.63
#